data_f58cefceec9125e6918f138f5fc280ad
#
_entry.id   f58cefceec9125e6918f138f5fc280ad
#
_cell.length_a   1.000
_cell.length_b   1.000
_cell.length_c   1.000
_cell.angle_alpha   90.00
_cell.angle_beta   90.00
_cell.angle_gamma   90.00
#
_symmetry.space_group_name_H-M   'P 1'
#
loop_
_entity.id
_entity.type
_entity.pdbx_description
1 polymer ?
#
loop_
_entity_poly.entity_id
_entity_poly.type
_entity_poly.pdbx_seq_one_letter_code
_entity_poly.pdbx_strand_id
1 'polypeptide(L)'
;PDDPEMTYASMGNYVFTTEPLIKALLEDEQNEDSSHDMGGDIIPYFVSQGQANVYDFSSNEVPGATDRDKGYWRDVGTIDSFYDAHMDLISSHPIFNLYNKAWPIHSTEDSNLPPAKFVMGGIAQESMVASGSIISGATVRNSVISTDVRVEEGATVEGSVLLPGVRIGKGAVVRRAILDKNV
;
A
#
# COMPACT_ATOMS: atom_id res chain seq x y z
N PRO A 1 -14.42 9.56 -22.22
CA PRO A 1 -13.64 8.96 -23.32
C PRO A 1 -14.39 9.08 -24.64
N ASP A 2 -13.66 9.10 -25.74
CA ASP A 2 -14.27 9.20 -27.09
C ASP A 2 -14.85 7.85 -27.55
N ASP A 3 -14.49 6.75 -26.88
CA ASP A 3 -15.02 5.41 -27.12
C ASP A 3 -16.31 5.22 -26.32
N PRO A 4 -17.44 4.93 -26.98
CA PRO A 4 -18.74 4.74 -26.31
C PRO A 4 -18.81 3.47 -25.43
N GLU A 5 -17.88 2.53 -25.61
CA GLU A 5 -17.77 1.33 -24.77
C GLU A 5 -16.94 1.54 -23.50
N MET A 6 -16.32 2.72 -23.37
CA MET A 6 -15.46 3.07 -22.24
C MET A 6 -16.13 4.10 -21.34
N THR A 7 -15.85 4.03 -20.04
CA THR A 7 -16.22 5.07 -19.09
C THR A 7 -15.06 5.38 -18.14
N TYR A 8 -15.03 6.59 -17.64
CA TYR A 8 -14.12 6.91 -16.54
C TYR A 8 -14.63 6.32 -15.24
N ALA A 9 -13.75 5.66 -14.51
CA ALA A 9 -14.01 5.16 -13.16
C ALA A 9 -13.16 5.95 -12.16
N SER A 10 -13.74 6.29 -11.03
CA SER A 10 -13.00 6.94 -9.94
C SER A 10 -11.99 5.98 -9.32
N MET A 11 -10.77 6.47 -9.11
CA MET A 11 -9.71 5.76 -8.40
C MET A 11 -9.65 6.16 -6.91
N GLY A 12 -10.62 6.93 -6.42
CA GLY A 12 -10.67 7.40 -5.04
C GLY A 12 -9.68 8.53 -4.70
N ASN A 13 -8.98 9.07 -5.69
CA ASN A 13 -7.99 10.14 -5.50
C ASN A 13 -8.55 11.45 -6.04
N TYR A 14 -8.68 12.45 -5.17
CA TYR A 14 -9.31 13.72 -5.50
C TYR A 14 -8.45 14.91 -5.09
N VAL A 15 -8.49 15.97 -5.89
CA VAL A 15 -7.86 17.25 -5.58
C VAL A 15 -8.93 18.33 -5.61
N PHE A 16 -9.04 19.11 -4.54
CA PHE A 16 -10.05 20.14 -4.38
C PHE A 16 -9.41 21.51 -4.13
N THR A 17 -10.13 22.56 -4.56
CA THR A 17 -9.93 23.88 -3.99
C THR A 17 -10.50 23.89 -2.56
N THR A 18 -9.73 24.38 -1.60
CA THR A 18 -10.04 24.23 -0.16
C THR A 18 -11.38 24.84 0.24
N GLU A 19 -11.65 26.09 -0.14
CA GLU A 19 -12.89 26.78 0.31
C GLU A 19 -14.17 26.11 -0.21
N PRO A 20 -14.29 25.75 -1.51
CA PRO A 20 -15.46 25.00 -1.98
C PRO A 20 -15.63 23.65 -1.30
N LEU A 21 -14.54 22.92 -1.04
CA LEU A 21 -14.62 21.64 -0.33
C LEU A 21 -15.16 21.82 1.10
N ILE A 22 -14.61 22.77 1.86
CA ILE A 22 -15.09 23.02 3.24
C ILE A 22 -16.57 23.36 3.22
N LYS A 23 -17.00 24.21 2.29
CA LYS A 23 -18.43 24.58 2.16
C LYS A 23 -19.30 23.35 1.87
N ALA A 24 -18.90 22.51 0.91
CA ALA A 24 -19.63 21.30 0.55
C ALA A 24 -19.73 20.33 1.73
N LEU A 25 -18.65 20.13 2.50
CA LEU A 25 -18.64 19.27 3.68
C LEU A 25 -19.55 19.78 4.79
N LEU A 26 -19.58 21.10 5.04
CA LEU A 26 -20.47 21.69 6.05
C LEU A 26 -21.95 21.63 5.63
N GLU A 27 -22.25 21.73 4.33
CA GLU A 27 -23.60 21.54 3.81
C GLU A 27 -24.02 20.06 3.91
N ASP A 28 -23.12 19.14 3.57
CA ASP A 28 -23.37 17.71 3.64
C ASP A 28 -23.56 17.22 5.08
N GLU A 29 -22.83 17.77 6.06
CA GLU A 29 -22.97 17.47 7.49
C GLU A 29 -24.41 17.70 7.99
N GLN A 30 -25.12 18.68 7.40
CA GLN A 30 -26.49 18.99 7.79
C GLN A 30 -27.55 18.19 7.02
N ASN A 31 -27.14 17.37 6.06
CA ASN A 31 -28.02 16.56 5.24
C ASN A 31 -28.24 15.18 5.85
N GLU A 32 -29.41 14.97 6.47
CA GLU A 32 -29.75 13.69 7.11
C GLU A 32 -29.90 12.52 6.11
N ASP A 33 -30.06 12.81 4.82
CA ASP A 33 -30.17 11.79 3.76
C ASP A 33 -28.80 11.42 3.17
N SER A 34 -27.70 12.09 3.56
CA SER A 34 -26.35 11.81 3.10
C SER A 34 -25.74 10.63 3.85
N SER A 35 -24.96 9.84 3.13
CA SER A 35 -24.08 8.82 3.72
C SER A 35 -22.74 9.39 4.20
N HIS A 36 -22.51 10.68 3.96
CA HIS A 36 -21.25 11.40 4.23
C HIS A 36 -20.05 10.75 3.54
N ASP A 37 -20.28 10.20 2.34
CA ASP A 37 -19.26 9.54 1.53
C ASP A 37 -18.69 10.49 0.47
N MET A 38 -17.36 10.53 0.39
CA MET A 38 -16.69 11.42 -0.57
C MET A 38 -17.07 11.10 -2.02
N GLY A 39 -17.13 9.83 -2.37
CA GLY A 39 -17.44 9.37 -3.73
C GLY A 39 -18.94 9.38 -4.04
N GLY A 40 -19.77 9.06 -3.04
CA GLY A 40 -21.21 8.93 -3.18
C GLY A 40 -22.00 10.23 -3.03
N ASP A 41 -21.49 11.17 -2.24
CA ASP A 41 -22.21 12.41 -1.92
C ASP A 41 -21.44 13.66 -2.40
N ILE A 42 -20.19 13.84 -2.00
CA ILE A 42 -19.43 15.07 -2.26
C ILE A 42 -19.05 15.22 -3.74
N ILE A 43 -18.57 14.15 -4.39
CA ILE A 43 -18.21 14.21 -5.81
C ILE A 43 -19.46 14.45 -6.69
N PRO A 44 -20.58 13.72 -6.51
CA PRO A 44 -21.82 14.03 -7.22
C PRO A 44 -22.33 15.45 -7.03
N TYR A 45 -22.19 16.02 -5.82
CA TYR A 45 -22.51 17.44 -5.58
C TYR A 45 -21.71 18.35 -6.53
N PHE A 46 -20.37 18.21 -6.59
CA PHE A 46 -19.54 19.02 -7.49
C PHE A 46 -19.83 18.76 -8.97
N VAL A 47 -20.13 17.53 -9.34
CA VAL A 47 -20.56 17.19 -10.71
C VAL A 47 -21.85 17.92 -11.07
N SER A 48 -22.85 17.93 -10.19
CA SER A 48 -24.12 18.62 -10.41
C SER A 48 -23.97 20.14 -10.57
N GLN A 49 -22.95 20.72 -9.95
CA GLN A 49 -22.60 22.14 -10.09
C GLN A 49 -21.71 22.45 -11.31
N GLY A 50 -21.33 21.45 -12.10
CA GLY A 50 -20.39 21.62 -13.23
C GLY A 50 -18.97 22.01 -12.79
N GLN A 51 -18.59 21.68 -11.56
CA GLN A 51 -17.31 22.07 -10.94
C GLN A 51 -16.34 20.89 -10.82
N ALA A 52 -16.66 19.73 -11.38
CA ALA A 52 -15.80 18.57 -11.40
C ALA A 52 -15.13 18.38 -12.77
N ASN A 53 -13.85 18.02 -12.74
CA ASN A 53 -13.10 17.66 -13.94
C ASN A 53 -12.44 16.31 -13.75
N VAL A 54 -12.24 15.58 -14.85
CA VAL A 54 -11.52 14.31 -14.86
C VAL A 54 -10.05 14.56 -15.15
N TYR A 55 -9.19 13.98 -14.31
CA TYR A 55 -7.79 13.79 -14.62
C TYR A 55 -7.58 12.35 -15.12
N ASP A 56 -7.23 12.20 -16.39
CA ASP A 56 -6.98 10.89 -16.99
C ASP A 56 -5.61 10.36 -16.51
N PHE A 57 -5.64 9.40 -15.62
CA PHE A 57 -4.45 8.77 -15.03
C PHE A 57 -3.60 8.03 -16.08
N SER A 58 -4.20 7.57 -17.18
CA SER A 58 -3.48 6.89 -18.25
C SER A 58 -2.46 7.80 -18.96
N SER A 59 -2.69 9.11 -18.90
CA SER A 59 -1.78 10.13 -19.43
C SER A 59 -0.62 10.49 -18.51
N ASN A 60 -0.58 9.92 -17.31
CA ASN A 60 0.40 10.28 -16.30
C ASN A 60 1.81 9.80 -16.67
N GLU A 61 2.78 10.69 -16.55
CA GLU A 61 4.20 10.39 -16.74
C GLU A 61 4.96 10.55 -15.43
N VAL A 62 5.35 9.43 -14.83
CA VAL A 62 6.11 9.40 -13.60
C VAL A 62 7.61 9.41 -13.92
N PRO A 63 8.40 10.36 -13.39
CA PRO A 63 9.84 10.36 -13.58
C PRO A 63 10.47 9.02 -13.17
N GLY A 64 11.27 8.43 -14.07
CA GLY A 64 11.93 7.14 -13.81
C GLY A 64 11.02 5.91 -13.96
N ALA A 65 9.75 6.09 -14.31
CA ALA A 65 8.87 4.97 -14.68
C ALA A 65 9.29 4.38 -16.03
N THR A 66 8.93 3.13 -16.23
CA THR A 66 9.10 2.41 -17.49
C THR A 66 7.73 2.07 -18.08
N ASP A 67 7.69 1.58 -19.32
CA ASP A 67 6.42 1.14 -19.94
C ASP A 67 5.70 0.05 -19.11
N ARG A 68 6.42 -0.60 -18.23
CA ARG A 68 5.91 -1.67 -17.39
C ARG A 68 5.07 -1.19 -16.22
N ASP A 69 5.48 -0.11 -15.57
CA ASP A 69 4.80 0.48 -14.41
C ASP A 69 3.95 1.71 -14.78
N LYS A 70 3.86 2.02 -16.08
CA LYS A 70 2.99 3.08 -16.59
C LYS A 70 1.52 2.77 -16.26
N GLY A 71 0.85 3.74 -15.63
CA GLY A 71 -0.56 3.59 -15.25
C GLY A 71 -0.80 2.54 -14.15
N TYR A 72 0.24 2.13 -13.42
CA TYR A 72 0.05 1.20 -12.30
C TYR A 72 -0.83 1.82 -11.23
N TRP A 73 -1.92 1.15 -10.97
CA TRP A 73 -2.82 1.42 -9.87
C TRP A 73 -3.44 0.10 -9.39
N ARG A 74 -3.61 -0.04 -8.09
CA ARG A 74 -4.22 -1.23 -7.51
C ARG A 74 -5.08 -0.85 -6.31
N ASP A 75 -6.34 -1.25 -6.35
CA ASP A 75 -7.20 -1.17 -5.19
C ASP A 75 -6.80 -2.23 -4.16
N VAL A 76 -6.68 -1.80 -2.90
CA VAL A 76 -6.33 -2.66 -1.75
C VAL A 76 -7.43 -2.65 -0.68
N GLY A 77 -8.66 -2.39 -1.08
CA GLY A 77 -9.84 -2.29 -0.21
C GLY A 77 -10.31 -3.60 0.41
N THR A 78 -9.76 -4.75 -0.02
CA THR A 78 -10.03 -6.05 0.60
C THR A 78 -8.75 -6.66 1.18
N ILE A 79 -8.89 -7.56 2.16
CA ILE A 79 -7.75 -8.28 2.77
C ILE A 79 -6.97 -9.05 1.70
N ASP A 80 -7.67 -9.68 0.76
CA ASP A 80 -7.04 -10.45 -0.31
C ASP A 80 -6.28 -9.54 -1.27
N SER A 81 -6.87 -8.42 -1.71
CA SER A 81 -6.18 -7.48 -2.61
C SER A 81 -4.98 -6.80 -1.94
N PHE A 82 -5.07 -6.51 -0.64
CA PHE A 82 -3.94 -6.03 0.16
C PHE A 82 -2.80 -7.06 0.22
N TYR A 83 -3.13 -8.33 0.49
CA TYR A 83 -2.17 -9.43 0.51
C TYR A 83 -1.51 -9.60 -0.87
N ASP A 84 -2.30 -9.69 -1.93
CA ASP A 84 -1.80 -9.89 -3.28
C ASP A 84 -0.91 -8.74 -3.76
N ALA A 85 -1.23 -7.50 -3.39
CA ALA A 85 -0.38 -6.35 -3.68
C ALA A 85 1.00 -6.45 -3.03
N HIS A 86 1.08 -6.95 -1.80
CA HIS A 86 2.35 -7.19 -1.12
C HIS A 86 3.14 -8.33 -1.75
N MET A 87 2.47 -9.43 -2.10
CA MET A 87 3.11 -10.57 -2.76
C MET A 87 3.64 -10.22 -4.15
N ASP A 88 2.98 -9.33 -4.87
CA ASP A 88 3.47 -8.84 -6.16
C ASP A 88 4.82 -8.11 -6.02
N LEU A 89 4.99 -7.31 -4.95
CA LEU A 89 6.23 -6.56 -4.71
C LEU A 89 7.46 -7.42 -4.50
N ILE A 90 7.30 -8.65 -3.99
CA ILE A 90 8.41 -9.60 -3.78
C ILE A 90 8.70 -10.48 -4.99
N SER A 91 7.88 -10.39 -6.03
CA SER A 91 8.16 -11.12 -7.27
C SER A 91 9.53 -10.69 -7.85
N SER A 92 10.19 -11.57 -8.57
CA SER A 92 11.48 -11.26 -9.19
C SER A 92 11.41 -10.10 -10.20
N HIS A 93 10.22 -9.84 -10.72
CA HIS A 93 9.94 -8.76 -11.65
C HIS A 93 8.59 -8.08 -11.31
N PRO A 94 8.49 -7.32 -10.22
CA PRO A 94 7.26 -6.65 -9.85
C PRO A 94 6.85 -5.63 -10.92
N ILE A 95 5.56 -5.41 -11.09
CA ILE A 95 5.06 -4.37 -11.99
C ILE A 95 5.46 -3.01 -11.44
N PHE A 96 5.24 -2.78 -10.14
CA PHE A 96 5.56 -1.52 -9.48
C PHE A 96 7.01 -1.48 -8.98
N ASN A 97 7.76 -0.46 -9.37
CA ASN A 97 9.15 -0.27 -8.97
C ASN A 97 9.29 0.57 -7.70
N LEU A 98 9.40 -0.09 -6.53
CA LEU A 98 9.68 0.58 -5.25
C LEU A 98 11.06 1.28 -5.20
N TYR A 99 11.98 0.91 -6.07
CA TYR A 99 13.36 1.43 -6.09
C TYR A 99 13.56 2.60 -7.05
N ASN A 100 12.47 3.24 -7.50
CA ASN A 100 12.54 4.41 -8.37
C ASN A 100 13.15 5.61 -7.63
N LYS A 101 14.40 5.94 -7.94
CA LYS A 101 15.12 7.06 -7.32
C LYS A 101 14.76 8.43 -7.90
N ALA A 102 14.18 8.48 -9.10
CA ALA A 102 13.79 9.73 -9.72
C ALA A 102 12.47 10.28 -9.16
N TRP A 103 11.65 9.38 -8.57
CA TRP A 103 10.44 9.74 -7.84
C TRP A 103 10.32 8.85 -6.58
N PRO A 104 11.09 9.13 -5.54
CA PRO A 104 11.09 8.29 -4.34
C PRO A 104 9.79 8.43 -3.57
N ILE A 105 9.35 7.33 -2.98
CA ILE A 105 8.22 7.32 -2.03
C ILE A 105 8.73 7.88 -0.70
N HIS A 106 8.15 8.99 -0.25
CA HIS A 106 8.42 9.57 1.05
C HIS A 106 7.47 9.01 2.09
N SER A 107 8.01 8.53 3.19
CA SER A 107 7.28 7.99 4.34
C SER A 107 7.68 8.74 5.59
N THR A 108 6.78 8.79 6.58
CA THR A 108 7.06 9.32 7.91
C THR A 108 7.77 8.31 8.81
N GLU A 109 7.98 7.09 8.32
CA GLU A 109 8.59 6.04 9.11
C GLU A 109 10.08 6.30 9.38
N ASP A 110 10.50 5.80 10.53
CA ASP A 110 11.79 6.02 11.14
C ASP A 110 12.97 5.72 10.22
N SER A 111 13.47 6.75 9.56
CA SER A 111 14.76 6.72 8.85
C SER A 111 15.95 6.39 9.77
N ASN A 112 15.72 6.29 11.08
CA ASN A 112 16.75 6.08 12.12
C ASN A 112 16.89 4.61 12.55
N LEU A 113 16.12 3.69 11.99
CA LEU A 113 16.27 2.27 12.31
C LEU A 113 17.54 1.69 11.65
N PRO A 114 18.30 0.85 12.38
CA PRO A 114 19.48 0.20 11.82
C PRO A 114 19.08 -0.77 10.68
N PRO A 115 20.02 -1.16 9.81
CA PRO A 115 19.75 -2.19 8.80
C PRO A 115 19.18 -3.48 9.40
N ALA A 116 18.42 -4.23 8.59
CA ALA A 116 17.97 -5.55 8.98
C ALA A 116 19.16 -6.47 9.32
N LYS A 117 19.00 -7.30 10.36
CA LYS A 117 20.05 -8.17 10.89
C LYS A 117 19.68 -9.64 10.79
N PHE A 118 20.59 -10.46 10.23
CA PHE A 118 20.48 -11.90 10.13
C PHE A 118 21.55 -12.54 10.98
N VAL A 119 21.17 -13.36 11.95
CA VAL A 119 22.09 -13.99 12.90
C VAL A 119 21.71 -15.44 13.20
N MET A 120 22.63 -16.19 13.78
CA MET A 120 22.42 -17.59 14.16
C MET A 120 21.89 -18.48 13.01
N GLY A 121 22.32 -18.20 11.78
CA GLY A 121 21.83 -18.92 10.60
C GLY A 121 20.44 -18.51 10.13
N GLY A 122 19.93 -17.37 10.61
CA GLY A 122 18.69 -16.80 10.11
C GLY A 122 18.78 -16.41 8.64
N ILE A 123 17.79 -16.76 7.84
CA ILE A 123 17.73 -16.53 6.39
C ILE A 123 16.40 -15.93 5.95
N ALA A 124 16.46 -15.13 4.88
CA ALA A 124 15.28 -14.73 4.12
C ALA A 124 15.51 -14.99 2.63
N GLN A 125 14.53 -15.60 1.97
CA GLN A 125 14.58 -15.94 0.55
C GLN A 125 13.32 -15.42 -0.13
N GLU A 126 13.47 -14.88 -1.35
CA GLU A 126 12.34 -14.31 -2.12
C GLU A 126 11.45 -13.39 -1.25
N SER A 127 12.07 -12.53 -0.46
CA SER A 127 11.41 -11.76 0.59
C SER A 127 11.96 -10.34 0.67
N MET A 128 11.15 -9.41 1.13
CA MET A 128 11.57 -8.07 1.52
C MET A 128 11.67 -7.98 3.03
N VAL A 129 12.77 -7.43 3.55
CA VAL A 129 13.00 -7.25 4.99
C VAL A 129 13.42 -5.82 5.26
N ALA A 130 12.57 -5.08 5.95
CA ALA A 130 12.80 -3.67 6.26
C ALA A 130 13.75 -3.45 7.44
N SER A 131 14.20 -2.20 7.58
CA SER A 131 15.12 -1.77 8.62
C SER A 131 14.64 -2.08 10.03
N GLY A 132 15.57 -2.26 10.97
CA GLY A 132 15.29 -2.59 12.37
C GLY A 132 14.94 -4.05 12.62
N SER A 133 14.61 -4.83 11.58
CA SER A 133 14.19 -6.22 11.74
C SER A 133 15.36 -7.16 12.06
N ILE A 134 15.10 -8.20 12.86
CA ILE A 134 16.09 -9.22 13.22
C ILE A 134 15.51 -10.61 12.93
N ILE A 135 16.21 -11.38 12.09
CA ILE A 135 15.92 -12.78 11.81
C ILE A 135 17.01 -13.62 12.50
N SER A 136 16.66 -14.29 13.59
CA SER A 136 17.59 -15.02 14.44
C SER A 136 17.32 -16.52 14.40
N GLY A 137 18.18 -17.29 13.74
CA GLY A 137 18.03 -18.76 13.66
C GLY A 137 16.70 -19.23 13.05
N ALA A 138 16.09 -18.41 12.23
CA ALA A 138 14.74 -18.59 11.66
C ALA A 138 14.78 -18.61 10.13
N THR A 139 13.72 -19.11 9.52
CA THR A 139 13.55 -19.15 8.07
C THR A 139 12.37 -18.27 7.65
N VAL A 140 12.63 -17.33 6.75
CA VAL A 140 11.62 -16.48 6.11
C VAL A 140 11.64 -16.76 4.61
N ARG A 141 10.47 -17.00 4.01
CA ARG A 141 10.32 -17.24 2.57
C ARG A 141 9.10 -16.56 2.00
N ASN A 142 9.22 -16.02 0.79
CA ASN A 142 8.11 -15.41 0.04
C ASN A 142 7.27 -14.48 0.92
N SER A 143 7.91 -13.58 1.67
CA SER A 143 7.24 -12.79 2.70
C SER A 143 7.69 -11.33 2.68
N VAL A 144 6.81 -10.45 3.11
CA VAL A 144 7.11 -9.04 3.34
C VAL A 144 7.21 -8.80 4.85
N ILE A 145 8.39 -8.37 5.28
CA ILE A 145 8.72 -8.11 6.68
C ILE A 145 8.94 -6.61 6.85
N SER A 146 8.02 -5.95 7.53
CA SER A 146 8.09 -4.51 7.81
C SER A 146 9.16 -4.17 8.87
N THR A 147 9.20 -2.92 9.26
CA THR A 147 10.19 -2.39 10.20
C THR A 147 10.07 -2.99 11.61
N ASP A 148 11.21 -3.09 12.30
CA ASP A 148 11.33 -3.56 13.70
C ASP A 148 10.67 -4.93 13.98
N VAL A 149 10.57 -5.82 13.01
CA VAL A 149 10.06 -7.18 13.20
C VAL A 149 11.16 -8.08 13.77
N ARG A 150 10.77 -8.98 14.69
CA ARG A 150 11.68 -10.02 15.21
C ARG A 150 11.13 -11.41 14.92
N VAL A 151 11.99 -12.25 14.36
CA VAL A 151 11.67 -13.67 14.11
C VAL A 151 12.73 -14.50 14.85
N GLU A 152 12.28 -15.27 15.85
CA GLU A 152 13.17 -15.99 16.76
C GLU A 152 13.52 -17.39 16.29
N GLU A 153 14.49 -18.00 16.97
CA GLU A 153 15.11 -19.27 16.65
C GLU A 153 14.09 -20.40 16.37
N GLY A 154 14.31 -21.10 15.27
CA GLY A 154 13.47 -22.22 14.85
C GLY A 154 12.13 -21.82 14.25
N ALA A 155 11.81 -20.53 14.22
CA ALA A 155 10.56 -20.08 13.61
C ALA A 155 10.61 -20.15 12.08
N THR A 156 9.44 -20.35 11.48
CA THR A 156 9.24 -20.35 10.02
C THR A 156 8.14 -19.37 9.65
N VAL A 157 8.45 -18.45 8.73
CA VAL A 157 7.50 -17.51 8.13
C VAL A 157 7.46 -17.72 6.63
N GLU A 158 6.30 -18.01 6.07
CA GLU A 158 6.15 -18.33 4.67
C GLU A 158 4.91 -17.66 4.07
N GLY A 159 5.07 -17.02 2.89
CA GLY A 159 3.98 -16.39 2.16
C GLY A 159 3.18 -15.40 3.03
N SER A 160 3.84 -14.58 3.82
CA SER A 160 3.16 -13.77 4.85
C SER A 160 3.58 -12.31 4.82
N VAL A 161 2.71 -11.45 5.30
CA VAL A 161 2.94 -10.02 5.49
C VAL A 161 2.97 -9.74 6.99
N LEU A 162 4.13 -9.32 7.51
CA LEU A 162 4.29 -8.93 8.91
C LEU A 162 4.44 -7.41 8.98
N LEU A 163 3.47 -6.76 9.61
CA LEU A 163 3.46 -5.30 9.77
C LEU A 163 4.44 -4.85 10.87
N PRO A 164 4.70 -3.54 11.04
CA PRO A 164 5.73 -3.06 11.95
C PRO A 164 5.60 -3.58 13.38
N GLY A 165 6.73 -3.92 13.99
CA GLY A 165 6.80 -4.31 15.40
C GLY A 165 6.37 -5.72 15.72
N VAL A 166 6.03 -6.56 14.74
CA VAL A 166 5.61 -7.96 14.95
C VAL A 166 6.72 -8.79 15.61
N ARG A 167 6.33 -9.69 16.52
CA ARG A 167 7.23 -10.62 17.23
C ARG A 167 6.82 -12.07 17.00
N ILE A 168 7.64 -12.82 16.28
CA ILE A 168 7.43 -14.25 16.05
C ILE A 168 8.31 -15.05 17.02
N GLY A 169 7.68 -15.73 17.96
CA GLY A 169 8.37 -16.48 19.00
C GLY A 169 9.07 -17.74 18.49
N LYS A 170 9.91 -18.33 19.35
CA LYS A 170 10.71 -19.51 19.02
C LYS A 170 9.85 -20.68 18.53
N GLY A 171 10.26 -21.27 17.42
CA GLY A 171 9.63 -22.45 16.84
C GLY A 171 8.23 -22.21 16.26
N ALA A 172 7.74 -20.97 16.27
CA ALA A 172 6.44 -20.63 15.70
C ALA A 172 6.41 -20.81 14.17
N VAL A 173 5.25 -21.17 13.64
CA VAL A 173 5.03 -21.34 12.20
C VAL A 173 3.92 -20.40 11.75
N VAL A 174 4.26 -19.49 10.85
CA VAL A 174 3.33 -18.53 10.24
C VAL A 174 3.30 -18.77 8.73
N ARG A 175 2.11 -19.04 8.18
CA ARG A 175 1.95 -19.29 6.76
C ARG A 175 0.72 -18.59 6.21
N ARG A 176 0.87 -17.94 5.05
CA ARG A 176 -0.19 -17.24 4.31
C ARG A 176 -1.06 -16.37 5.23
N ALA A 177 -0.40 -15.49 5.97
CA ALA A 177 -1.04 -14.66 6.98
C ALA A 177 -0.61 -13.20 6.84
N ILE A 178 -1.49 -12.31 7.28
CA ILE A 178 -1.17 -10.92 7.55
C ILE A 178 -1.20 -10.76 9.07
N LEU A 179 -0.10 -10.33 9.66
CA LEU A 179 -0.03 -9.99 11.08
C LEU A 179 0.02 -8.49 11.24
N ASP A 180 -0.91 -7.95 12.03
CA ASP A 180 -1.02 -6.52 12.26
C ASP A 180 0.11 -6.00 13.17
N LYS A 181 0.21 -4.68 13.30
CA LYS A 181 1.28 -4.00 14.05
C LYS A 181 1.34 -4.46 15.50
N ASN A 182 2.56 -4.69 15.99
CA ASN A 182 2.85 -5.00 17.39
C ASN A 182 2.21 -6.31 17.93
N VAL A 183 1.91 -7.26 17.06
CA VAL A 183 1.46 -8.61 17.42
C VAL A 183 2.63 -9.51 17.78
#